data_5fc6ade4871fdc65287269e9423cfcf1
#
_entry.id   5fc6ade4871fdc65287269e9423cfcf1
#
_cell.length_a   1.000
_cell.length_b   1.000
_cell.length_c   1.000
_cell.angle_alpha   90.00
_cell.angle_beta   90.00
_cell.angle_gamma   90.00
#
_symmetry.space_group_name_H-M   'P 1'
#
loop_
_entity.id
_entity.type
_entity.pdbx_description
1 polymer ?
#
loop_
_entity_poly.entity_id
_entity_poly.type
_entity_poly.pdbx_seq_one_letter_code
_entity_poly.pdbx_strand_id
1 'polypeptide(L)'
;MATKAFQKIYTKISQITKATCTLKATGVGADELAMVDGKLAQVVKIAGDEVTLQVFEGTGGIPTDAEVVFMGKAPTLKVSEQLAGRFFNAYGNPIDGGPEVEGVEVEIGGPSVNPVRRKQPSELIATGIAGIDLNNTLVSGQKIPFFADPDQPFNQVMA
;
A
#
# COMPACT_ATOMS: atom_id res chain seq x y z
N MET A 1 23.13 4.27 14.95
CA MET A 1 22.86 5.73 14.98
C MET A 1 21.91 6.01 13.82
N ALA A 2 20.63 6.25 14.12
CA ALA A 2 19.66 6.61 13.09
C ALA A 2 20.00 8.02 12.59
N THR A 3 20.34 8.14 11.32
CA THR A 3 20.51 9.44 10.65
C THR A 3 19.15 10.14 10.71
N LYS A 4 19.02 11.21 11.49
CA LYS A 4 17.87 12.10 11.44
C LYS A 4 17.78 12.65 10.02
N ALA A 5 16.92 12.03 9.20
CA ALA A 5 16.53 12.62 7.92
C ALA A 5 16.00 14.03 8.21
N PHE A 6 16.41 15.00 7.41
CA PHE A 6 15.88 16.37 7.49
C PHE A 6 14.39 16.32 7.18
N GLN A 7 13.56 16.37 8.21
CA GLN A 7 12.11 16.46 8.05
C GLN A 7 11.76 17.88 7.59
N LYS A 8 10.99 17.97 6.51
CA LYS A 8 10.46 19.24 6.02
C LYS A 8 9.11 19.47 6.64
N ILE A 9 8.96 20.61 7.29
CA ILE A 9 7.73 20.99 8.00
C ILE A 9 7.11 22.20 7.32
N TYR A 10 5.82 22.12 7.03
CA TYR A 10 5.01 23.19 6.46
C TYR A 10 3.77 23.40 7.31
N THR A 11 3.30 24.64 7.43
CA THR A 11 2.18 25.01 8.32
C THR A 11 1.04 25.72 7.57
N LYS A 12 1.02 25.68 6.24
CA LYS A 12 -0.01 26.36 5.45
C LYS A 12 -0.57 25.43 4.38
N ILE A 13 -1.78 24.99 4.60
CA ILE A 13 -2.57 24.21 3.65
C ILE A 13 -3.40 25.18 2.81
N SER A 14 -3.27 25.10 1.48
CA SER A 14 -3.97 25.98 0.52
C SER A 14 -5.40 25.54 0.29
N GLN A 15 -5.65 24.23 0.29
CA GLN A 15 -6.96 23.65 0.02
C GLN A 15 -7.14 22.34 0.78
N ILE A 16 -8.34 22.15 1.33
CA ILE A 16 -8.74 20.89 1.98
C ILE A 16 -10.02 20.41 1.30
N THR A 17 -10.02 19.14 0.87
CA THR A 17 -11.20 18.43 0.36
C THR A 17 -11.54 17.28 1.31
N LYS A 18 -12.52 16.45 1.00
CA LYS A 18 -12.94 15.33 1.85
C LYS A 18 -11.83 14.32 2.16
N ALA A 19 -10.88 14.12 1.25
CA ALA A 19 -9.82 13.11 1.38
C ALA A 19 -8.42 13.66 1.09
N THR A 20 -8.29 14.87 0.56
CA THR A 20 -7.00 15.44 0.17
C THR A 20 -6.77 16.82 0.76
N CYS A 21 -5.52 17.13 1.01
CA CYS A 21 -5.07 18.49 1.27
C CYS A 21 -3.97 18.88 0.28
N THR A 22 -3.98 20.16 -0.12
CA THR A 22 -3.01 20.72 -1.05
C THR A 22 -2.26 21.85 -0.38
N LEU A 23 -0.95 21.88 -0.56
CA LEU A 23 -0.08 22.92 0.01
C LEU A 23 1.07 23.21 -0.95
N LYS A 24 1.77 24.32 -0.70
CA LYS A 24 3.02 24.63 -1.40
C LYS A 24 4.18 24.03 -0.66
N ALA A 25 4.94 23.16 -1.35
CA ALA A 25 6.14 22.53 -0.83
C ALA A 25 7.16 22.29 -1.94
N THR A 26 8.44 22.25 -1.58
CA THR A 26 9.52 22.02 -2.54
C THR A 26 10.43 20.88 -2.11
N GLY A 27 10.97 20.15 -3.10
CA GLY A 27 11.87 19.03 -2.87
C GLY A 27 11.18 17.84 -2.16
N VAL A 28 9.91 17.62 -2.46
CA VAL A 28 9.10 16.49 -2.01
C VAL A 28 9.07 15.47 -3.13
N GLY A 29 9.19 14.20 -2.79
CA GLY A 29 9.14 13.08 -3.74
C GLY A 29 7.70 12.62 -4.05
N ALA A 30 7.50 12.01 -5.24
CA ALA A 30 6.28 11.27 -5.51
C ALA A 30 6.15 10.09 -4.53
N ASP A 31 4.92 9.77 -4.15
CA ASP A 31 4.58 8.70 -3.20
C ASP A 31 5.19 8.87 -1.79
N GLU A 32 5.83 9.99 -1.50
CA GLU A 32 6.40 10.28 -0.18
C GLU A 32 5.31 10.32 0.89
N LEU A 33 5.60 9.72 2.05
CA LEU A 33 4.72 9.79 3.22
C LEU A 33 4.86 11.13 3.93
N ALA A 34 3.75 11.59 4.49
CA ALA A 34 3.68 12.77 5.34
C ALA A 34 2.72 12.56 6.51
N MET A 35 2.93 13.31 7.58
CA MET A 35 1.97 13.45 8.67
C MET A 35 1.28 14.80 8.53
N VAL A 36 -0.04 14.82 8.56
CA VAL A 36 -0.86 16.03 8.51
C VAL A 36 -1.71 16.06 9.77
N ASP A 37 -1.41 16.95 10.69
CA ASP A 37 -2.11 17.04 11.98
C ASP A 37 -2.20 15.68 12.72
N GLY A 38 -1.09 14.93 12.73
CA GLY A 38 -1.03 13.60 13.34
C GLY A 38 -1.65 12.47 12.51
N LYS A 39 -2.24 12.74 11.35
CA LYS A 39 -2.80 11.74 10.43
C LYS A 39 -1.83 11.40 9.32
N LEU A 40 -1.72 10.11 8.98
CA LEU A 40 -0.85 9.67 7.92
C LEU A 40 -1.43 10.03 6.54
N ALA A 41 -0.57 10.54 5.67
CA ALA A 41 -0.90 10.95 4.32
C ALA A 41 0.19 10.55 3.33
N GLN A 42 -0.13 10.54 2.05
CA GLN A 42 0.80 10.24 0.96
C GLN A 42 0.69 11.30 -0.13
N VAL A 43 1.81 11.64 -0.73
CA VAL A 43 1.88 12.52 -1.91
C VAL A 43 1.29 11.79 -3.11
N VAL A 44 0.20 12.33 -3.66
CA VAL A 44 -0.48 11.76 -4.84
C VAL A 44 -0.30 12.60 -6.10
N LYS A 45 0.07 13.86 -5.95
CA LYS A 45 0.28 14.75 -7.10
C LYS A 45 1.28 15.85 -6.73
N ILE A 46 2.16 16.14 -7.67
CA ILE A 46 3.09 17.29 -7.62
C ILE A 46 2.92 18.09 -8.91
N ALA A 47 2.63 19.37 -8.80
CA ALA A 47 2.49 20.30 -9.92
C ALA A 47 3.29 21.59 -9.62
N GLY A 48 4.55 21.61 -10.02
CA GLY A 48 5.49 22.70 -9.68
C GLY A 48 5.78 22.73 -8.19
N ASP A 49 5.38 23.76 -7.48
CA ASP A 49 5.47 23.92 -6.03
C ASP A 49 4.20 23.45 -5.27
N GLU A 50 3.16 23.08 -6.00
CA GLU A 50 1.89 22.62 -5.43
C GLU A 50 1.91 21.11 -5.25
N VAL A 51 1.75 20.65 -4.02
CA VAL A 51 1.76 19.25 -3.62
C VAL A 51 0.40 18.87 -3.05
N THR A 52 -0.21 17.82 -3.59
CA THR A 52 -1.48 17.27 -3.09
C THR A 52 -1.19 15.98 -2.33
N LEU A 53 -1.66 15.94 -1.10
CA LEU A 53 -1.59 14.80 -0.19
C LEU A 53 -2.96 14.13 -0.08
N GLN A 54 -3.00 12.82 -0.15
CA GLN A 54 -4.16 12.02 0.25
C GLN A 54 -4.00 11.63 1.72
N VAL A 55 -4.96 12.04 2.55
CA VAL A 55 -5.00 11.69 3.97
C VAL A 55 -5.81 10.40 4.12
N PHE A 56 -5.20 9.34 4.62
CA PHE A 56 -5.82 8.00 4.65
C PHE A 56 -7.06 7.93 5.55
N GLU A 57 -7.03 8.63 6.67
CA GLU A 57 -8.16 8.68 7.62
C GLU A 57 -9.15 9.82 7.31
N GLY A 58 -8.98 10.47 6.14
CA GLY A 58 -9.75 11.65 5.78
C GLY A 58 -9.33 12.92 6.50
N THR A 59 -9.79 14.04 5.97
CA THR A 59 -9.34 15.38 6.40
C THR A 59 -10.20 16.01 7.48
N GLY A 60 -11.19 15.27 8.00
CA GLY A 60 -12.09 15.78 9.05
C GLY A 60 -11.31 16.29 10.27
N GLY A 61 -11.56 17.54 10.66
CA GLY A 61 -10.93 18.19 11.81
C GLY A 61 -9.56 18.82 11.55
N ILE A 62 -8.97 18.68 10.36
CA ILE A 62 -7.67 19.29 10.03
C ILE A 62 -7.86 20.78 9.74
N PRO A 63 -7.22 21.69 10.50
CA PRO A 63 -7.26 23.11 10.22
C PRO A 63 -6.31 23.50 9.07
N THR A 64 -6.51 24.66 8.46
CA THR A 64 -5.67 25.12 7.32
C THR A 64 -4.26 25.53 7.72
N ASP A 65 -4.02 25.75 8.98
CA ASP A 65 -2.71 26.04 9.60
C ASP A 65 -2.08 24.81 10.27
N ALA A 66 -2.62 23.61 10.00
CA ALA A 66 -2.09 22.35 10.51
C ALA A 66 -0.64 22.13 10.08
N GLU A 67 0.12 21.48 10.93
CA GLU A 67 1.48 21.06 10.64
C GLU A 67 1.48 19.88 9.67
N VAL A 68 2.27 20.00 8.61
CA VAL A 68 2.54 18.95 7.61
C VAL A 68 4.02 18.60 7.66
N VAL A 69 4.32 17.38 8.06
CA VAL A 69 5.70 16.87 8.20
C VAL A 69 5.95 15.80 7.15
N PHE A 70 6.83 16.09 6.18
CA PHE A 70 7.24 15.11 5.19
C PHE A 70 8.31 14.17 5.74
N MET A 71 8.18 12.86 5.46
CA MET A 71 9.03 11.81 6.04
C MET A 71 10.28 11.51 5.20
N GLY A 72 10.37 12.03 3.96
CA GLY A 72 11.49 11.78 3.07
C GLY A 72 11.58 10.35 2.53
N LYS A 73 10.52 9.55 2.67
CA LYS A 73 10.47 8.16 2.22
C LYS A 73 9.09 7.77 1.71
N ALA A 74 9.07 6.86 0.74
CA ALA A 74 7.85 6.19 0.29
C ALA A 74 7.37 5.15 1.32
N PRO A 75 6.14 4.62 1.19
CA PRO A 75 5.64 3.56 2.05
C PRO A 75 6.53 2.31 1.97
N THR A 76 6.95 1.83 3.11
CA THR A 76 7.76 0.61 3.25
C THR A 76 7.07 -0.41 4.14
N LEU A 77 7.36 -1.69 3.94
CA LEU A 77 6.93 -2.80 4.78
C LEU A 77 8.14 -3.62 5.21
N LYS A 78 8.17 -4.03 6.47
CA LYS A 78 9.16 -5.01 6.94
C LYS A 78 8.73 -6.41 6.51
N VAL A 79 9.57 -7.10 5.75
CA VAL A 79 9.29 -8.43 5.20
C VAL A 79 10.17 -9.46 5.86
N SER A 80 9.56 -10.51 6.40
CA SER A 80 10.22 -11.71 6.94
C SER A 80 9.21 -12.87 7.01
N GLU A 81 9.68 -14.06 7.34
CA GLU A 81 8.82 -15.23 7.55
C GLU A 81 7.81 -15.05 8.71
N GLN A 82 8.09 -14.10 9.62
CA GLN A 82 7.20 -13.76 10.73
C GLN A 82 5.87 -13.13 10.29
N LEU A 83 5.72 -12.74 9.02
CA LEU A 83 4.45 -12.25 8.47
C LEU A 83 3.41 -13.35 8.32
N ALA A 84 3.85 -14.60 8.18
CA ALA A 84 2.95 -15.72 7.92
C ALA A 84 2.01 -15.96 9.12
N GLY A 85 0.71 -16.05 8.84
CA GLY A 85 -0.32 -16.30 9.86
C GLY A 85 -0.65 -15.11 10.77
N ARG A 86 -0.16 -13.91 10.46
CA ARG A 86 -0.37 -12.68 11.24
C ARG A 86 -1.36 -11.72 10.54
N PHE A 87 -1.96 -10.82 11.32
CA PHE A 87 -2.86 -9.78 10.81
C PHE A 87 -2.25 -8.40 11.00
N PHE A 88 -2.30 -7.60 9.93
CA PHE A 88 -1.71 -6.26 9.88
C PHE A 88 -2.74 -5.24 9.38
N ASN A 89 -2.61 -4.00 9.82
CA ASN A 89 -3.32 -2.89 9.20
C ASN A 89 -2.66 -2.51 7.85
N ALA A 90 -3.25 -1.54 7.13
CA ALA A 90 -2.73 -1.07 5.85
C ALA A 90 -1.32 -0.45 5.91
N TYR A 91 -0.81 -0.17 7.10
CA TYR A 91 0.52 0.42 7.33
C TYR A 91 1.56 -0.61 7.76
N GLY A 92 1.19 -1.90 7.81
CA GLY A 92 2.07 -2.97 8.25
C GLY A 92 2.22 -3.09 9.77
N ASN A 93 1.40 -2.40 10.56
CA ASN A 93 1.40 -2.56 12.02
C ASN A 93 0.55 -3.76 12.43
N PRO A 94 1.02 -4.62 13.34
CA PRO A 94 0.25 -5.75 13.83
C PRO A 94 -1.06 -5.30 14.49
N ILE A 95 -2.16 -6.00 14.18
CA ILE A 95 -3.47 -5.79 14.81
C ILE A 95 -3.97 -7.04 15.54
N ASP A 96 -3.16 -8.09 15.56
CA ASP A 96 -3.42 -9.38 16.23
C ASP A 96 -2.91 -9.44 17.67
N GLY A 97 -2.39 -8.33 18.20
CA GLY A 97 -1.78 -8.27 19.54
C GLY A 97 -0.40 -8.92 19.65
N GLY A 98 0.17 -9.39 18.54
CA GLY A 98 1.52 -9.94 18.49
C GLY A 98 2.61 -8.84 18.45
N PRO A 99 3.89 -9.21 18.60
CA PRO A 99 5.01 -8.28 18.56
C PRO A 99 5.17 -7.63 17.17
N GLU A 100 5.89 -6.53 17.10
CA GLU A 100 6.34 -5.96 15.82
C GLU A 100 7.17 -6.97 15.03
N VAL A 101 7.05 -6.93 13.70
CA VAL A 101 7.82 -7.78 12.80
C VAL A 101 9.22 -7.23 12.64
N GLU A 102 10.21 -8.08 12.84
CA GLU A 102 11.59 -7.81 12.47
C GLU A 102 11.85 -8.35 11.07
N GLY A 103 12.46 -7.54 10.20
CA GLY A 103 12.71 -7.95 8.82
C GLY A 103 13.37 -6.88 7.97
N VAL A 104 13.54 -7.19 6.70
CA VAL A 104 14.08 -6.26 5.70
C VAL A 104 12.99 -5.25 5.31
N GLU A 105 13.31 -3.96 5.39
CA GLU A 105 12.41 -2.89 4.96
C GLU A 105 12.39 -2.82 3.42
N VAL A 106 11.22 -3.02 2.82
CA VAL A 106 11.01 -3.04 1.37
C VAL A 106 9.96 -2.01 0.99
N GLU A 107 10.19 -1.24 -0.06
CA GLU A 107 9.19 -0.32 -0.60
C GLU A 107 7.98 -1.09 -1.17
N ILE A 108 6.77 -0.70 -0.76
CA ILE A 108 5.53 -1.33 -1.22
C ILE A 108 5.29 -1.06 -2.71
N GLY A 109 5.63 0.13 -3.17
CA GLY A 109 5.40 0.58 -4.54
C GLY A 109 6.30 -0.03 -5.60
N GLY A 110 7.46 -0.55 -5.27
CA GLY A 110 8.45 -1.20 -6.14
C GLY A 110 8.52 -0.72 -7.61
N PRO A 111 9.60 -0.91 -8.33
CA PRO A 111 9.66 -0.55 -9.75
C PRO A 111 8.75 -1.48 -10.56
N SER A 112 8.07 -0.91 -11.56
CA SER A 112 7.27 -1.69 -12.52
C SER A 112 8.13 -2.78 -13.17
N VAL A 113 7.64 -4.01 -13.17
CA VAL A 113 8.34 -5.13 -13.82
C VAL A 113 8.34 -4.91 -15.34
N ASN A 114 9.54 -4.81 -15.92
CA ASN A 114 9.69 -4.71 -17.38
C ASN A 114 8.97 -5.88 -18.06
N PRO A 115 8.06 -5.62 -19.03
CA PRO A 115 7.32 -6.68 -19.74
C PRO A 115 8.21 -7.77 -20.33
N VAL A 116 9.44 -7.43 -20.76
CA VAL A 116 10.42 -8.38 -21.30
C VAL A 116 10.91 -9.40 -20.25
N ARG A 117 10.84 -9.04 -18.95
CA ARG A 117 11.19 -9.94 -17.85
C ARG A 117 10.06 -10.85 -17.40
N ARG A 118 8.85 -10.65 -17.92
CA ARG A 118 7.71 -11.50 -17.59
C ARG A 118 7.91 -12.87 -18.23
N LYS A 119 7.91 -13.90 -17.41
CA LYS A 119 7.86 -15.30 -17.88
C LYS A 119 6.41 -15.69 -18.09
N GLN A 120 6.15 -16.50 -19.13
CA GLN A 120 4.83 -17.11 -19.26
C GLN A 120 4.60 -18.09 -18.11
N PRO A 121 3.41 -18.06 -17.48
CA PRO A 121 3.05 -19.06 -16.47
C PRO A 121 3.13 -20.46 -17.09
N SER A 122 3.82 -21.39 -16.39
CA SER A 122 4.00 -22.77 -16.90
C SER A 122 3.93 -23.82 -15.78
N GLU A 123 3.90 -23.40 -14.52
CA GLU A 123 3.86 -24.28 -13.37
C GLU A 123 2.41 -24.63 -13.03
N LEU A 124 2.04 -25.91 -13.19
CA LEU A 124 0.72 -26.42 -12.92
C LEU A 124 0.40 -26.36 -11.42
N ILE A 125 -0.77 -25.86 -11.09
CA ILE A 125 -1.36 -25.98 -9.76
C ILE A 125 -2.45 -27.05 -9.84
N ALA A 126 -2.18 -28.23 -9.31
CA ALA A 126 -3.16 -29.29 -9.22
C ALA A 126 -4.14 -29.02 -8.07
N THR A 127 -5.40 -28.83 -8.38
CA THR A 127 -6.46 -28.56 -7.37
C THR A 127 -7.07 -29.83 -6.83
N GLY A 128 -6.94 -30.97 -7.51
CA GLY A 128 -7.64 -32.22 -7.22
C GLY A 128 -9.10 -32.22 -7.65
N ILE A 129 -9.60 -31.15 -8.25
CA ILE A 129 -10.95 -31.05 -8.80
C ILE A 129 -10.89 -31.32 -10.30
N ALA A 130 -11.34 -32.48 -10.74
CA ALA A 130 -11.21 -32.93 -12.13
C ALA A 130 -11.77 -31.94 -13.15
N GLY A 131 -12.86 -31.25 -12.83
CA GLY A 131 -13.46 -30.24 -13.70
C GLY A 131 -12.55 -29.02 -13.93
N ILE A 132 -11.74 -28.65 -12.95
CA ILE A 132 -10.77 -27.56 -13.05
C ILE A 132 -9.51 -28.08 -13.75
N ASP A 133 -8.94 -29.16 -13.23
CA ASP A 133 -7.63 -29.64 -13.68
C ASP A 133 -7.62 -30.10 -15.15
N LEU A 134 -8.77 -30.61 -15.68
CA LEU A 134 -8.89 -31.07 -17.06
C LEU A 134 -9.36 -29.97 -18.03
N ASN A 135 -10.26 -29.08 -17.62
CA ASN A 135 -10.89 -28.13 -18.53
C ASN A 135 -10.34 -26.70 -18.40
N ASN A 136 -10.00 -26.27 -17.19
CA ASN A 136 -9.51 -24.92 -16.89
C ASN A 136 -8.26 -24.97 -16.02
N THR A 137 -7.28 -25.72 -16.48
CA THR A 137 -6.00 -25.92 -15.78
C THR A 137 -5.43 -24.65 -15.17
N LEU A 138 -5.19 -24.65 -13.85
CA LEU A 138 -4.59 -23.54 -13.15
C LEU A 138 -3.07 -23.54 -13.32
N VAL A 139 -2.52 -22.36 -13.56
CA VAL A 139 -1.08 -22.18 -13.70
C VAL A 139 -0.62 -21.06 -12.76
N SER A 140 0.48 -21.26 -12.08
CA SER A 140 1.06 -20.27 -11.14
C SER A 140 1.22 -18.90 -11.81
N GLY A 141 0.71 -17.84 -11.17
CA GLY A 141 0.72 -16.47 -11.71
C GLY A 141 -0.42 -16.11 -12.66
N GLN A 142 -1.35 -17.03 -12.92
CA GLN A 142 -2.56 -16.78 -13.71
C GLN A 142 -3.65 -16.11 -12.85
N LYS A 143 -4.43 -15.19 -13.44
CA LYS A 143 -5.66 -14.65 -12.84
C LYS A 143 -6.85 -15.41 -13.39
N ILE A 144 -7.59 -16.06 -12.52
CA ILE A 144 -8.81 -16.82 -12.90
C ILE A 144 -9.98 -16.25 -12.11
N PRO A 145 -11.06 -15.82 -12.78
CA PRO A 145 -12.29 -15.45 -12.10
C PRO A 145 -13.09 -16.69 -11.73
N PHE A 146 -13.63 -16.73 -10.50
CA PHE A 146 -14.64 -17.68 -10.09
C PHE A 146 -15.99 -17.00 -10.10
N PHE A 147 -16.95 -17.57 -10.82
CA PHE A 147 -18.33 -17.11 -10.84
C PHE A 147 -19.19 -18.17 -10.17
N ALA A 148 -20.00 -17.76 -9.19
CA ALA A 148 -20.92 -18.62 -8.49
C ALA A 148 -22.17 -17.84 -8.07
N ASP A 149 -23.29 -18.52 -7.98
CA ASP A 149 -24.50 -17.96 -7.37
C ASP A 149 -24.30 -17.81 -5.86
N PRO A 150 -25.02 -16.90 -5.19
CA PRO A 150 -24.81 -16.59 -3.77
C PRO A 150 -24.96 -17.79 -2.81
N ASP A 151 -25.69 -18.82 -3.18
CA ASP A 151 -25.95 -20.02 -2.41
C ASP A 151 -24.95 -21.16 -2.69
N GLN A 152 -24.04 -20.98 -3.63
CA GLN A 152 -23.03 -21.99 -3.96
C GLN A 152 -21.82 -21.93 -3.02
N PRO A 153 -21.22 -23.09 -2.66
CA PRO A 153 -20.10 -23.16 -1.70
C PRO A 153 -18.76 -22.77 -2.32
N PHE A 154 -18.70 -21.66 -3.08
CA PHE A 154 -17.49 -21.26 -3.81
C PHE A 154 -16.28 -21.01 -2.89
N ASN A 155 -16.49 -20.54 -1.66
CA ASN A 155 -15.40 -20.35 -0.68
C ASN A 155 -14.72 -21.67 -0.31
N GLN A 156 -15.45 -22.77 -0.29
CA GLN A 156 -14.88 -24.10 -0.01
C GLN A 156 -14.04 -24.64 -1.17
N VAL A 157 -14.33 -24.20 -2.40
CA VAL A 157 -13.55 -24.54 -3.59
C VAL A 157 -12.26 -23.70 -3.65
N MET A 158 -12.28 -22.48 -3.07
CA MET A 158 -11.13 -21.57 -3.08
C MET A 158 -10.17 -21.77 -1.91
N ALA A 159 -10.60 -22.41 -0.84
CA ALA A 159 -9.80 -22.68 0.36
C ALA A 159 -8.96 -23.94 0.21
#